data_995458fc72f357bf91bcd0cb9d9b440a
#
_entry.id   995458fc72f357bf91bcd0cb9d9b440a
#
_cell.length_a   1.000
_cell.length_b   1.000
_cell.length_c   1.000
_cell.angle_alpha   90.00
_cell.angle_beta   90.00
_cell.angle_gamma   90.00
#
_symmetry.space_group_name_H-M   'P 1'
#
loop_
_entity.id
_entity.type
_entity.pdbx_description
1 polymer ?
#
loop_
_entity_poly.entity_id
_entity_poly.type
_entity_poly.pdbx_seq_one_letter_code
_entity_poly.pdbx_strand_id
1 'polypeptide(L)'
;FRELGTAYYYQGYQLQADGLAKYDLRLVKNSVDSYLQAEKFTSGPYLYGNMGWGFYLLEDFEKSVEYSQRALALDPTLVYVRMNLGISFLRMHEYTKAFLAYQSIRPLEPDFEEYDGGIRDLKELKLQFPGSHPFTDFILGFIMMEQGRFLDSRAALTTFLNSSFAANSWKAKAQEMIRMMSEG
;
A
#
# COMPACT_ATOMS: atom_id res chain seq x y z
N PHE A 1 -3.45 23.48 -11.96
CA PHE A 1 -3.01 22.13 -12.34
C PHE A 1 -3.17 21.11 -11.21
N ARG A 2 -2.81 21.42 -9.96
CA ARG A 2 -2.98 20.49 -8.83
C ARG A 2 -4.46 20.09 -8.66
N GLU A 3 -5.36 21.05 -8.61
CA GLU A 3 -6.80 20.80 -8.49
C GLU A 3 -7.37 20.04 -9.70
N LEU A 4 -6.87 20.31 -10.89
CA LEU A 4 -7.25 19.58 -12.10
C LEU A 4 -6.80 18.10 -12.01
N GLY A 5 -5.59 17.84 -11.53
CA GLY A 5 -5.11 16.48 -11.29
C GLY A 5 -5.99 15.72 -10.30
N THR A 6 -6.35 16.37 -9.19
CA THR A 6 -7.27 15.83 -8.18
C THR A 6 -8.65 15.55 -8.77
N ALA A 7 -9.19 16.45 -9.60
CA ALA A 7 -10.48 16.27 -10.26
C ALA A 7 -10.48 15.06 -11.20
N TYR A 8 -9.45 14.90 -12.03
CA TYR A 8 -9.30 13.74 -12.89
C TYR A 8 -9.20 12.43 -12.10
N TYR A 9 -8.47 12.43 -10.99
CA TYR A 9 -8.37 11.26 -10.12
C TYR A 9 -9.75 10.83 -9.61
N TYR A 10 -10.49 11.74 -8.98
CA TYR A 10 -11.82 11.43 -8.44
C TYR A 10 -12.84 11.08 -9.52
N GLN A 11 -12.75 11.65 -10.71
CA GLN A 11 -13.59 11.27 -11.84
C GLN A 11 -13.30 9.84 -12.32
N GLY A 12 -12.04 9.41 -12.23
CA GLY A 12 -11.60 8.07 -12.63
C GLY A 12 -11.79 7.00 -11.56
N TYR A 13 -12.01 7.41 -10.31
CA TYR A 13 -12.15 6.51 -9.18
C TYR A 13 -13.61 6.07 -8.99
N GLN A 14 -13.84 4.77 -8.83
CA GLN A 14 -15.14 4.19 -8.53
C GLN A 14 -15.01 3.13 -7.44
N LEU A 15 -15.68 3.33 -6.30
CA LEU A 15 -15.80 2.31 -5.28
C LEU A 15 -16.91 1.32 -5.71
N GLN A 16 -16.58 0.02 -5.77
CA GLN A 16 -17.51 -1.04 -6.13
C GLN A 16 -18.32 -1.49 -4.91
N ALA A 17 -19.42 -2.20 -5.14
CA ALA A 17 -20.30 -2.70 -4.09
C ALA A 17 -19.62 -3.74 -3.16
N ASP A 18 -18.57 -4.40 -3.63
CA ASP A 18 -17.72 -5.32 -2.86
C ASP A 18 -16.63 -4.61 -2.04
N GLY A 19 -16.61 -3.28 -2.07
CA GLY A 19 -15.64 -2.44 -1.36
C GLY A 19 -14.29 -2.30 -2.06
N LEU A 20 -14.12 -2.83 -3.29
CA LEU A 20 -12.91 -2.66 -4.08
C LEU A 20 -12.96 -1.38 -4.91
N ALA A 21 -11.80 -0.83 -5.23
CA ALA A 21 -11.69 0.34 -6.09
C ALA A 21 -11.46 -0.05 -7.55
N LYS A 22 -12.09 0.67 -8.45
CA LYS A 22 -11.84 0.60 -9.89
C LYS A 22 -11.38 1.95 -10.39
N TYR A 23 -10.38 1.93 -11.29
CA TYR A 23 -9.79 3.15 -11.85
C TYR A 23 -9.89 3.19 -13.37
N ASP A 24 -10.32 4.32 -13.93
CA ASP A 24 -10.11 4.64 -15.35
C ASP A 24 -8.68 5.10 -15.55
N LEU A 25 -7.82 4.23 -16.10
CA LEU A 25 -6.38 4.52 -16.26
C LEU A 25 -6.10 5.71 -17.18
N ARG A 26 -7.00 6.05 -18.09
CA ARG A 26 -6.88 7.26 -18.91
C ARG A 26 -7.03 8.51 -18.04
N LEU A 27 -7.98 8.52 -17.13
CA LEU A 27 -8.18 9.62 -16.18
C LEU A 27 -7.08 9.67 -15.13
N VAL A 28 -6.57 8.53 -14.67
CA VAL A 28 -5.38 8.46 -13.82
C VAL A 28 -4.18 9.09 -14.53
N LYS A 29 -3.97 8.77 -15.82
CA LYS A 29 -2.89 9.39 -16.60
C LYS A 29 -3.05 10.90 -16.70
N ASN A 30 -4.25 11.39 -17.01
CA ASN A 30 -4.53 12.84 -17.06
C ASN A 30 -4.28 13.51 -15.69
N SER A 31 -4.60 12.82 -14.60
CA SER A 31 -4.30 13.25 -13.23
C SER A 31 -2.80 13.44 -13.03
N VAL A 32 -2.01 12.40 -13.33
CA VAL A 32 -0.55 12.43 -13.20
C VAL A 32 0.07 13.52 -14.09
N ASP A 33 -0.36 13.64 -15.35
CA ASP A 33 0.13 14.67 -16.25
C ASP A 33 -0.15 16.10 -15.71
N SER A 34 -1.32 16.29 -15.08
CA SER A 34 -1.69 17.56 -14.43
C SER A 34 -0.84 17.85 -13.20
N TYR A 35 -0.53 16.83 -12.39
CA TYR A 35 0.36 16.97 -11.24
C TYR A 35 1.81 17.28 -11.67
N LEU A 36 2.31 16.66 -12.73
CA LEU A 36 3.62 16.98 -13.32
C LEU A 36 3.71 18.44 -13.81
N GLN A 37 2.60 18.99 -14.34
CA GLN A 37 2.56 20.42 -14.65
C GLN A 37 2.54 21.28 -13.38
N ALA A 38 1.80 20.86 -12.34
CA ALA A 38 1.76 21.57 -11.06
C ALA A 38 3.14 21.61 -10.38
N GLU A 39 3.91 20.51 -10.45
CA GLU A 39 5.24 20.39 -9.86
C GLU A 39 6.22 21.47 -10.35
N LYS A 40 6.05 21.97 -11.57
CA LYS A 40 6.91 23.05 -12.14
C LYS A 40 6.78 24.37 -11.37
N PHE A 41 5.71 24.54 -10.60
CA PHE A 41 5.38 25.79 -9.93
C PHE A 41 5.25 25.66 -8.42
N THR A 42 5.09 24.44 -7.93
CA THR A 42 4.86 24.18 -6.49
C THR A 42 5.40 22.82 -6.10
N SER A 43 5.65 22.66 -4.81
CA SER A 43 5.99 21.38 -4.18
C SER A 43 5.09 21.16 -2.98
N GLY A 44 4.96 19.92 -2.53
CA GLY A 44 4.22 19.63 -1.31
C GLY A 44 4.01 18.13 -1.10
N PRO A 45 3.84 17.71 0.18
CA PRO A 45 3.77 16.30 0.52
C PRO A 45 2.54 15.63 -0.12
N TYR A 46 1.39 16.28 -0.14
CA TYR A 46 0.18 15.74 -0.76
C TYR A 46 0.27 15.68 -2.29
N LEU A 47 0.93 16.67 -2.93
CA LEU A 47 1.16 16.61 -4.37
C LEU A 47 1.98 15.37 -4.73
N TYR A 48 3.10 15.19 -4.04
CA TYR A 48 3.98 14.05 -4.29
C TYR A 48 3.36 12.72 -3.89
N GLY A 49 2.60 12.67 -2.79
CA GLY A 49 1.87 11.46 -2.38
C GLY A 49 0.85 11.01 -3.42
N ASN A 50 0.09 11.95 -3.98
CA ASN A 50 -0.88 11.68 -5.05
C ASN A 50 -0.20 11.25 -6.36
N MET A 51 0.95 11.85 -6.69
CA MET A 51 1.76 11.42 -7.84
C MET A 51 2.29 10.01 -7.63
N GLY A 52 2.79 9.68 -6.44
CA GLY A 52 3.23 8.33 -6.10
C GLY A 52 2.12 7.30 -6.32
N TRP A 53 0.92 7.56 -5.84
CA TRP A 53 -0.23 6.68 -6.06
C TRP A 53 -0.62 6.59 -7.55
N GLY A 54 -0.67 7.72 -8.25
CA GLY A 54 -0.97 7.75 -9.68
C GLY A 54 0.02 6.92 -10.50
N PHE A 55 1.31 7.01 -10.22
CA PHE A 55 2.33 6.18 -10.87
C PHE A 55 2.20 4.70 -10.52
N TYR A 56 1.83 4.35 -9.27
CA TYR A 56 1.51 2.97 -8.91
C TYR A 56 0.38 2.39 -9.78
N LEU A 57 -0.72 3.13 -9.94
CA LEU A 57 -1.85 2.71 -10.77
C LEU A 57 -1.48 2.58 -12.25
N LEU A 58 -0.51 3.34 -12.72
CA LEU A 58 0.04 3.26 -14.09
C LEU A 58 1.18 2.23 -14.22
N GLU A 59 1.44 1.46 -13.17
CA GLU A 59 2.48 0.42 -13.10
C GLU A 59 3.93 0.94 -13.28
N ASP A 60 4.17 2.24 -13.10
CA ASP A 60 5.51 2.83 -13.01
C ASP A 60 5.96 2.85 -11.53
N PHE A 61 6.36 1.66 -11.04
CA PHE A 61 6.65 1.47 -9.61
C PHE A 61 7.88 2.22 -9.14
N GLU A 62 8.86 2.41 -10.00
CA GLU A 62 10.06 3.20 -9.70
C GLU A 62 9.69 4.65 -9.41
N LYS A 63 8.87 5.28 -10.25
CA LYS A 63 8.39 6.64 -9.99
C LYS A 63 7.43 6.69 -8.80
N SER A 64 6.60 5.67 -8.62
CA SER A 64 5.75 5.58 -7.43
C SER A 64 6.59 5.63 -6.15
N VAL A 65 7.69 4.86 -6.09
CA VAL A 65 8.63 4.89 -4.95
C VAL A 65 9.30 6.25 -4.82
N GLU A 66 9.83 6.83 -5.92
CA GLU A 66 10.48 8.14 -5.92
C GLU A 66 9.57 9.22 -5.32
N TYR A 67 8.36 9.37 -5.86
CA TYR A 67 7.44 10.43 -5.43
C TYR A 67 6.89 10.17 -4.01
N SER A 68 6.66 8.94 -3.63
CA SER A 68 6.29 8.59 -2.24
C SER A 68 7.40 8.96 -1.26
N GLN A 69 8.67 8.70 -1.59
CA GLN A 69 9.80 9.10 -0.75
C GLN A 69 9.95 10.62 -0.67
N ARG A 70 9.74 11.35 -1.77
CA ARG A 70 9.74 12.82 -1.77
C ARG A 70 8.61 13.38 -0.89
N ALA A 71 7.44 12.76 -0.91
CA ALA A 71 6.32 13.14 -0.03
C ALA A 71 6.69 12.95 1.45
N LEU A 72 7.23 11.78 1.80
CA LEU A 72 7.64 11.45 3.17
C LEU A 72 8.84 12.26 3.66
N ALA A 73 9.70 12.75 2.78
CA ALA A 73 10.77 13.68 3.13
C ALA A 73 10.23 15.05 3.55
N LEU A 74 9.08 15.48 3.02
CA LEU A 74 8.41 16.72 3.38
C LEU A 74 7.47 16.55 4.59
N ASP A 75 6.77 15.42 4.66
CA ASP A 75 5.89 15.08 5.78
C ASP A 75 5.98 13.58 6.08
N PRO A 76 6.76 13.20 7.11
CA PRO A 76 6.93 11.81 7.47
C PRO A 76 5.72 11.19 8.17
N THR A 77 4.66 11.93 8.45
CA THR A 77 3.47 11.44 9.16
C THR A 77 2.39 10.89 8.23
N LEU A 78 2.55 11.00 6.91
CA LEU A 78 1.57 10.56 5.93
C LEU A 78 1.47 9.02 5.87
N VAL A 79 0.51 8.45 6.61
CA VAL A 79 0.26 7.00 6.68
C VAL A 79 -0.02 6.42 5.31
N TYR A 80 -0.95 7.00 4.54
CA TYR A 80 -1.32 6.50 3.22
C TYR A 80 -0.14 6.46 2.24
N VAL A 81 0.81 7.39 2.34
CA VAL A 81 2.01 7.40 1.49
C VAL A 81 2.95 6.24 1.86
N ARG A 82 3.06 5.91 3.16
CA ARG A 82 3.85 4.73 3.59
C ARG A 82 3.23 3.44 3.08
N MET A 83 1.89 3.34 3.04
CA MET A 83 1.19 2.20 2.46
C MET A 83 1.42 2.12 0.95
N ASN A 84 1.31 3.24 0.23
CA ASN A 84 1.60 3.31 -1.21
C ASN A 84 3.05 2.91 -1.52
N LEU A 85 4.00 3.34 -0.70
CA LEU A 85 5.41 2.94 -0.80
C LEU A 85 5.57 1.43 -0.58
N GLY A 86 4.91 0.90 0.44
CA GLY A 86 4.94 -0.53 0.78
C GLY A 86 4.39 -1.42 -0.34
N ILE A 87 3.22 -1.07 -0.90
CA ILE A 87 2.63 -1.86 -1.97
C ILE A 87 3.43 -1.75 -3.28
N SER A 88 4.07 -0.61 -3.55
CA SER A 88 4.98 -0.45 -4.69
C SER A 88 6.19 -1.37 -4.57
N PHE A 89 6.80 -1.46 -3.38
CA PHE A 89 7.87 -2.42 -3.12
C PHE A 89 7.40 -3.88 -3.23
N LEU A 90 6.17 -4.20 -2.85
CA LEU A 90 5.60 -5.55 -3.07
C LEU A 90 5.55 -5.90 -4.56
N ARG A 91 5.10 -4.97 -5.42
CA ARG A 91 5.06 -5.15 -6.88
C ARG A 91 6.46 -5.31 -7.49
N MET A 92 7.47 -4.71 -6.89
CA MET A 92 8.88 -4.85 -7.27
C MET A 92 9.56 -6.07 -6.64
N HIS A 93 8.86 -6.90 -5.87
CA HIS A 93 9.40 -8.03 -5.10
C HIS A 93 10.49 -7.66 -4.07
N GLU A 94 10.51 -6.40 -3.65
CA GLU A 94 11.43 -5.85 -2.64
C GLU A 94 10.85 -6.05 -1.22
N TYR A 95 10.69 -7.31 -0.82
CA TYR A 95 9.90 -7.70 0.37
C TYR A 95 10.37 -7.07 1.67
N THR A 96 11.67 -6.95 1.89
CA THR A 96 12.21 -6.31 3.09
C THR A 96 11.85 -4.82 3.14
N LYS A 97 11.98 -4.11 2.01
CA LYS A 97 11.59 -2.70 1.94
C LYS A 97 10.09 -2.52 2.11
N ALA A 98 9.28 -3.41 1.52
CA ALA A 98 7.84 -3.42 1.70
C ALA A 98 7.49 -3.56 3.19
N PHE A 99 8.02 -4.56 3.87
CA PHE A 99 7.76 -4.76 5.29
C PHE A 99 8.18 -3.55 6.14
N LEU A 100 9.38 -2.98 5.90
CA LEU A 100 9.85 -1.79 6.62
C LEU A 100 8.93 -0.58 6.42
N ALA A 101 8.40 -0.38 5.20
CA ALA A 101 7.43 0.68 4.93
C ALA A 101 6.16 0.51 5.77
N TYR A 102 5.56 -0.68 5.80
CA TYR A 102 4.39 -0.96 6.63
C TYR A 102 4.70 -0.92 8.13
N GLN A 103 5.84 -1.46 8.57
CA GLN A 103 6.26 -1.41 9.98
C GLN A 103 6.45 0.03 10.48
N SER A 104 6.90 0.92 9.61
CA SER A 104 7.11 2.34 9.94
C SER A 104 5.81 3.11 10.23
N ILE A 105 4.64 2.51 9.98
CA ILE A 105 3.33 3.09 10.28
C ILE A 105 3.01 2.98 11.77
N ARG A 106 3.42 1.90 12.42
CA ARG A 106 3.11 1.61 13.83
C ARG A 106 3.36 2.78 14.81
N PRO A 107 4.51 3.49 14.76
CA PRO A 107 4.77 4.60 15.66
C PRO A 107 3.86 5.83 15.45
N LEU A 108 3.11 5.89 14.35
CA LEU A 108 2.19 6.96 14.03
C LEU A 108 0.79 6.75 14.65
N GLU A 109 0.55 5.54 15.20
CA GLU A 109 -0.72 5.16 15.83
C GLU A 109 -1.95 5.49 14.95
N PRO A 110 -1.96 5.07 13.67
CA PRO A 110 -3.04 5.40 12.75
C PRO A 110 -4.38 4.81 13.22
N ASP A 111 -5.47 5.48 12.89
CA ASP A 111 -6.80 4.96 13.17
C ASP A 111 -7.19 3.78 12.24
N PHE A 112 -8.36 3.17 12.50
CA PHE A 112 -8.82 2.03 11.71
C PHE A 112 -9.11 2.40 10.25
N GLU A 113 -9.59 3.61 9.98
CA GLU A 113 -9.94 4.07 8.64
C GLU A 113 -8.67 4.20 7.77
N GLU A 114 -7.58 4.70 8.33
CA GLU A 114 -6.29 4.79 7.65
C GLU A 114 -5.74 3.40 7.28
N TYR A 115 -5.86 2.41 8.18
CA TYR A 115 -5.47 1.03 7.87
C TYR A 115 -6.36 0.38 6.82
N ASP A 116 -7.68 0.61 6.87
CA ASP A 116 -8.64 -0.04 5.97
C ASP A 116 -8.39 0.30 4.51
N GLY A 117 -7.92 1.51 4.21
CA GLY A 117 -7.48 1.89 2.85
C GLY A 117 -6.38 0.97 2.35
N GLY A 118 -5.29 0.83 3.10
CA GLY A 118 -4.17 -0.03 2.72
C GLY A 118 -4.51 -1.52 2.68
N ILE A 119 -5.38 -1.99 3.58
CA ILE A 119 -5.88 -3.37 3.55
C ILE A 119 -6.67 -3.64 2.26
N ARG A 120 -7.50 -2.70 1.84
CA ARG A 120 -8.25 -2.80 0.58
C ARG A 120 -7.31 -2.91 -0.61
N ASP A 121 -6.32 -2.04 -0.72
CA ASP A 121 -5.36 -2.04 -1.82
C ASP A 121 -4.56 -3.36 -1.89
N LEU A 122 -4.18 -3.92 -0.74
CA LEU A 122 -3.53 -5.23 -0.66
C LEU A 122 -4.47 -6.38 -1.08
N LYS A 123 -5.75 -6.32 -0.73
CA LYS A 123 -6.74 -7.30 -1.18
C LYS A 123 -6.97 -7.22 -2.69
N GLU A 124 -7.01 -6.01 -3.25
CA GLU A 124 -7.10 -5.80 -4.70
C GLU A 124 -5.88 -6.40 -5.42
N LEU A 125 -4.68 -6.17 -4.92
CA LEU A 125 -3.47 -6.77 -5.46
C LEU A 125 -3.55 -8.30 -5.52
N LYS A 126 -4.07 -8.95 -4.47
CA LYS A 126 -4.29 -10.41 -4.46
C LYS A 126 -5.29 -10.88 -5.49
N LEU A 127 -6.38 -10.13 -5.69
CA LEU A 127 -7.43 -10.47 -6.64
C LEU A 127 -6.98 -10.28 -8.09
N GLN A 128 -6.21 -9.24 -8.37
CA GLN A 128 -5.67 -8.99 -9.70
C GLN A 128 -4.58 -9.99 -10.10
N PHE A 129 -3.80 -10.46 -9.15
CA PHE A 129 -2.65 -11.35 -9.38
C PHE A 129 -2.66 -12.56 -8.44
N PRO A 130 -3.63 -13.49 -8.60
CA PRO A 130 -3.77 -14.64 -7.71
C PRO A 130 -2.49 -15.49 -7.66
N GLY A 131 -1.96 -15.68 -6.44
CA GLY A 131 -0.76 -16.49 -6.20
C GLY A 131 0.58 -15.85 -6.59
N SER A 132 0.58 -14.72 -7.29
CA SER A 132 1.82 -14.07 -7.77
C SER A 132 2.55 -13.27 -6.69
N HIS A 133 1.83 -12.83 -5.66
CA HIS A 133 2.37 -12.01 -4.58
C HIS A 133 2.06 -12.61 -3.19
N PRO A 134 2.59 -13.80 -2.84
CA PRO A 134 2.24 -14.47 -1.58
C PRO A 134 2.66 -13.66 -0.34
N PHE A 135 3.68 -12.80 -0.44
CA PHE A 135 4.10 -11.92 0.63
C PHE A 135 3.04 -10.88 1.03
N THR A 136 2.05 -10.63 0.17
CA THR A 136 0.89 -9.78 0.49
C THR A 136 0.09 -10.33 1.68
N ASP A 137 -0.02 -11.67 1.79
CA ASP A 137 -0.67 -12.30 2.95
C ASP A 137 0.11 -12.10 4.25
N PHE A 138 1.44 -12.08 4.18
CA PHE A 138 2.28 -11.73 5.32
C PHE A 138 2.03 -10.29 5.78
N ILE A 139 2.00 -9.33 4.85
CA ILE A 139 1.73 -7.92 5.17
C ILE A 139 0.31 -7.72 5.70
N LEU A 140 -0.70 -8.36 5.09
CA LEU A 140 -2.08 -8.33 5.60
C LEU A 140 -2.14 -8.85 7.04
N GLY A 141 -1.50 -9.99 7.31
CA GLY A 141 -1.43 -10.54 8.66
C GLY A 141 -0.76 -9.60 9.65
N PHE A 142 0.35 -8.96 9.26
CA PHE A 142 1.02 -7.98 10.09
C PHE A 142 0.12 -6.78 10.41
N ILE A 143 -0.50 -6.14 9.41
CA ILE A 143 -1.37 -4.98 9.63
C ILE A 143 -2.58 -5.34 10.50
N MET A 144 -3.22 -6.48 10.24
CA MET A 144 -4.38 -6.94 11.02
C MET A 144 -4.01 -7.26 12.47
N MET A 145 -2.79 -7.76 12.72
CA MET A 145 -2.28 -7.95 14.08
C MET A 145 -2.12 -6.60 14.81
N GLU A 146 -1.56 -5.58 14.15
CA GLU A 146 -1.41 -4.24 14.72
C GLU A 146 -2.77 -3.60 15.05
N GLN A 147 -3.83 -3.95 14.32
CA GLN A 147 -5.21 -3.52 14.61
C GLN A 147 -5.91 -4.37 15.70
N GLY A 148 -5.28 -5.39 16.28
CA GLY A 148 -5.94 -6.32 17.18
C GLY A 148 -6.93 -7.29 16.50
N ARG A 149 -6.96 -7.37 15.17
CA ARG A 149 -7.79 -8.29 14.37
C ARG A 149 -7.13 -9.67 14.29
N PHE A 150 -6.97 -10.33 15.44
CA PHE A 150 -6.13 -11.52 15.56
C PHE A 150 -6.62 -12.72 14.77
N LEU A 151 -7.93 -12.91 14.60
CA LEU A 151 -8.48 -13.99 13.77
C LEU A 151 -8.13 -13.81 12.30
N ASP A 152 -8.35 -12.62 11.77
CA ASP A 152 -8.03 -12.28 10.38
C ASP A 152 -6.53 -12.34 10.13
N SER A 153 -5.74 -11.82 11.06
CA SER A 153 -4.27 -11.88 11.02
C SER A 153 -3.78 -13.32 10.93
N ARG A 154 -4.27 -14.20 11.82
CA ARG A 154 -3.90 -15.62 11.83
C ARG A 154 -4.26 -16.30 10.52
N ALA A 155 -5.44 -16.02 9.96
CA ALA A 155 -5.86 -16.58 8.68
C ALA A 155 -4.91 -16.15 7.53
N ALA A 156 -4.56 -14.88 7.46
CA ALA A 156 -3.64 -14.35 6.46
C ALA A 156 -2.22 -14.95 6.61
N LEU A 157 -1.66 -14.97 7.82
CA LEU A 157 -0.35 -15.54 8.07
C LEU A 157 -0.30 -17.06 7.78
N THR A 158 -1.38 -17.79 8.06
CA THR A 158 -1.48 -19.22 7.71
C THR A 158 -1.50 -19.40 6.20
N THR A 159 -2.21 -18.57 5.48
CA THR A 159 -2.19 -18.57 3.99
C THR A 159 -0.77 -18.31 3.47
N PHE A 160 -0.06 -17.35 4.02
CA PHE A 160 1.35 -17.10 3.68
C PHE A 160 2.25 -18.31 3.96
N LEU A 161 2.13 -18.94 5.12
CA LEU A 161 2.93 -20.13 5.51
C LEU A 161 2.73 -21.30 4.55
N ASN A 162 1.51 -21.49 4.04
CA ASN A 162 1.15 -22.52 3.08
C ASN A 162 1.48 -22.18 1.63
N SER A 163 1.95 -20.95 1.37
CA SER A 163 2.31 -20.51 0.04
C SER A 163 3.66 -21.08 -0.42
N SER A 164 3.94 -20.95 -1.72
CA SER A 164 5.22 -21.29 -2.33
C SER A 164 6.38 -20.35 -2.01
N PHE A 165 6.16 -19.35 -1.14
CA PHE A 165 7.20 -18.39 -0.76
C PHE A 165 8.39 -19.10 -0.11
N ALA A 166 9.59 -18.94 -0.69
CA ALA A 166 10.74 -19.78 -0.36
C ALA A 166 11.57 -19.32 0.84
N ALA A 167 11.45 -18.05 1.28
CA ALA A 167 12.32 -17.51 2.32
C ALA A 167 11.90 -17.95 3.73
N ASN A 168 12.62 -18.91 4.30
CA ASN A 168 12.36 -19.49 5.63
C ASN A 168 12.37 -18.44 6.76
N SER A 169 13.18 -17.38 6.66
CA SER A 169 13.22 -16.31 7.67
C SER A 169 11.88 -15.59 7.81
N TRP A 170 11.18 -15.34 6.70
CA TRP A 170 9.86 -14.74 6.73
C TRP A 170 8.78 -15.70 7.24
N LYS A 171 8.90 -16.99 6.91
CA LYS A 171 8.01 -18.02 7.48
C LYS A 171 8.20 -18.15 8.99
N ALA A 172 9.43 -18.15 9.50
CA ALA A 172 9.70 -18.12 10.93
C ALA A 172 9.09 -16.90 11.62
N LYS A 173 9.21 -15.72 11.02
CA LYS A 173 8.59 -14.49 11.52
C LYS A 173 7.06 -14.57 11.55
N ALA A 174 6.43 -15.13 10.54
CA ALA A 174 4.98 -15.35 10.52
C ALA A 174 4.54 -16.31 11.64
N GLN A 175 5.28 -17.39 11.89
CA GLN A 175 5.02 -18.33 12.97
C GLN A 175 5.14 -17.67 14.35
N GLU A 176 6.16 -16.83 14.55
CA GLU A 176 6.34 -16.05 15.77
C GLU A 176 5.16 -15.11 16.02
N MET A 177 4.70 -14.39 15.00
CA MET A 177 3.53 -13.51 15.12
C MET A 177 2.26 -14.28 15.52
N ILE A 178 2.04 -15.46 14.92
CA ILE A 178 0.90 -16.33 15.29
C ILE A 178 1.00 -16.77 16.75
N ARG A 179 2.20 -17.12 17.22
CA ARG A 179 2.43 -17.52 18.62
C ARG A 179 2.12 -16.37 19.58
N MET A 180 2.64 -15.16 19.31
CA MET A 180 2.39 -13.97 20.15
C MET A 180 0.90 -13.69 20.34
N MET A 181 0.09 -13.84 19.28
CA MET A 181 -1.36 -13.66 19.33
C MET A 181 -2.09 -14.78 20.10
N SER A 182 -1.41 -15.86 20.50
CA SER A 182 -1.99 -16.99 21.22
C SER A 182 -1.69 -16.93 22.72
N GLU A 183 -0.69 -16.14 23.11
CA GLU A 183 -0.19 -16.04 24.48
C GLU A 183 -0.71 -14.76 25.21
N GLY A 184 -1.36 -13.85 24.49
CA GLY A 184 -2.01 -12.64 25.01
C GLY A 184 -3.51 -12.70 24.96
#